data_0e17f6a2e5e19c3395c5dfc29545306a
#
_entry.id   0e17f6a2e5e19c3395c5dfc29545306a
#
_cell.length_a   1.000
_cell.length_b   1.000
_cell.length_c   1.000
_cell.angle_alpha   90.00
_cell.angle_beta   90.00
_cell.angle_gamma   90.00
#
_symmetry.space_group_name_H-M   'P 1'
#
loop_
_entity.id
_entity.type
_entity.pdbx_description
1 polymer ?
#
loop_
_entity_poly.entity_id
_entity_poly.type
_entity_poly.pdbx_seq_one_letter_code
_entity_poly.pdbx_strand_id
1 'polypeptide(L)'
;MFLQAFRATVAGLMAGSLILVATPIGNLGDLSERAIEVLSDVEHIYCEDTRRTRALLSAKSIPGKGRLVSLHEHNEEARVSQVLTALEAGESVAVVSDAGTPGISDPGQVLVANAVAHGFDVTTVPGPSSVIAALVVSGLPTERFIVEGFLPRRGKERAERIAEFKVETRTIVILESPRRVAGTLGELALSLEGERKIVIARELTKLHEEIWRGTLEEAESAFAERELKGEVVLVLGGGTPRTKKDVSDTEIRSFVETAMADGLSRRDAAHDAAELFGISRRRAYEVATSHLTPKGLT
;
A
#
# COMPACT_ATOMS: atom_id res chain seq x y z
N MET A 1 -17.98 31.16 11.91
CA MET A 1 -17.34 30.54 13.09
C MET A 1 -16.29 29.46 12.71
N PHE A 2 -16.38 28.79 11.56
CA PHE A 2 -15.35 27.81 11.10
C PHE A 2 -14.04 28.45 10.61
N LEU A 3 -14.05 29.62 10.00
CA LEU A 3 -12.87 30.28 9.40
C LEU A 3 -11.95 30.99 10.41
N GLN A 4 -12.42 31.38 11.58
CA GLN A 4 -11.59 32.03 12.61
C GLN A 4 -10.83 31.04 13.50
N ALA A 5 -11.32 29.81 13.68
CA ALA A 5 -10.58 28.74 14.35
C ALA A 5 -9.35 28.26 13.56
N PHE A 6 -9.31 28.52 12.25
CA PHE A 6 -8.28 28.05 11.33
C PHE A 6 -6.93 28.76 11.51
N ARG A 7 -6.93 30.07 11.82
CA ARG A 7 -5.69 30.86 11.99
C ARG A 7 -5.02 30.71 13.37
N ALA A 8 -5.78 30.37 14.41
CA ALA A 8 -5.22 30.18 15.76
C ALA A 8 -4.52 28.82 15.92
N THR A 9 -4.78 27.85 15.02
CA THR A 9 -4.31 26.47 15.14
C THR A 9 -2.89 26.28 14.58
N VAL A 10 -2.45 27.09 13.62
CA VAL A 10 -1.14 26.94 12.99
C VAL A 10 -0.03 27.51 13.89
N ALA A 11 -0.22 28.68 14.50
CA ALA A 11 0.79 29.31 15.34
C ALA A 11 0.95 28.64 16.74
N GLY A 12 -0.08 27.95 17.24
CA GLY A 12 -0.05 27.29 18.57
C GLY A 12 0.37 25.82 18.54
N LEU A 13 0.36 25.19 17.37
CA LEU A 13 0.71 23.76 17.19
C LEU A 13 2.17 23.55 16.78
N MET A 14 2.95 24.59 16.54
CA MET A 14 4.18 24.47 15.75
C MET A 14 5.48 24.46 16.58
N ALA A 15 5.51 24.90 17.80
CA ALA A 15 6.77 24.93 18.58
C ALA A 15 7.18 23.49 18.97
N GLY A 16 8.25 22.98 18.37
CA GLY A 16 8.78 21.65 18.68
C GLY A 16 7.95 20.49 18.15
N SER A 17 7.29 20.64 16.98
CA SER A 17 6.44 19.59 16.40
C SER A 17 7.08 18.97 15.14
N LEU A 18 6.87 17.67 14.97
CA LEU A 18 7.16 16.95 13.72
C LEU A 18 5.91 16.96 12.82
N ILE A 19 6.03 17.50 11.61
CA ILE A 19 4.91 17.72 10.70
C ILE A 19 5.13 16.98 9.38
N LEU A 20 4.30 15.98 9.09
CA LEU A 20 4.34 15.29 7.81
C LEU A 20 3.49 16.10 6.81
N VAL A 21 4.11 16.57 5.74
CA VAL A 21 3.43 17.42 4.74
C VAL A 21 3.31 16.70 3.41
N ALA A 22 2.08 16.40 2.99
CA ALA A 22 1.83 15.80 1.69
C ALA A 22 2.14 16.79 0.55
N THR A 23 2.80 16.29 -0.49
CA THR A 23 3.22 17.05 -1.67
C THR A 23 2.48 16.62 -2.93
N PRO A 24 2.46 17.43 -3.99
CA PRO A 24 1.82 17.05 -5.25
C PRO A 24 2.36 15.75 -5.84
N ILE A 25 1.48 14.93 -6.40
CA ILE A 25 1.85 13.70 -7.13
C ILE A 25 2.04 13.94 -8.64
N GLY A 26 1.88 15.16 -9.09
CA GLY A 26 2.03 15.51 -10.51
C GLY A 26 1.59 16.93 -10.87
N ASN A 27 0.60 17.45 -10.15
CA ASN A 27 0.05 18.78 -10.40
C ASN A 27 0.36 19.73 -9.24
N LEU A 28 1.11 20.77 -9.51
CA LEU A 28 1.46 21.79 -8.48
C LEU A 28 0.23 22.48 -7.86
N GLY A 29 -0.91 22.46 -8.54
CA GLY A 29 -2.18 22.97 -8.01
C GLY A 29 -2.71 22.20 -6.81
N ASP A 30 -2.26 20.97 -6.60
CA ASP A 30 -2.70 20.11 -5.52
C ASP A 30 -1.98 20.39 -4.19
N LEU A 31 -0.96 21.23 -4.14
CA LEU A 31 -0.35 21.67 -2.89
C LEU A 31 -1.31 22.61 -2.16
N SER A 32 -1.75 22.20 -0.97
CA SER A 32 -2.70 22.98 -0.18
C SER A 32 -2.12 24.28 0.36
N GLU A 33 -2.97 25.29 0.59
CA GLU A 33 -2.55 26.57 1.22
C GLU A 33 -1.88 26.31 2.58
N ARG A 34 -2.41 25.37 3.37
CA ARG A 34 -1.82 25.00 4.67
C ARG A 34 -0.44 24.36 4.52
N ALA A 35 -0.20 23.59 3.45
CA ALA A 35 1.12 23.04 3.18
C ALA A 35 2.12 24.17 2.84
N ILE A 36 1.68 25.19 2.08
CA ILE A 36 2.49 26.36 1.77
C ILE A 36 2.84 27.13 3.04
N GLU A 37 1.85 27.38 3.93
CA GLU A 37 2.07 28.06 5.21
C GLU A 37 3.08 27.30 6.07
N VAL A 38 2.84 26.01 6.34
CA VAL A 38 3.72 25.18 7.16
C VAL A 38 5.14 25.12 6.59
N LEU A 39 5.29 24.86 5.30
CA LEU A 39 6.61 24.82 4.66
C LEU A 39 7.31 26.19 4.61
N SER A 40 6.57 27.28 4.74
CA SER A 40 7.16 28.63 4.85
C SER A 40 7.71 28.91 6.26
N ASP A 41 7.09 28.36 7.28
CA ASP A 41 7.32 28.74 8.69
C ASP A 41 8.29 27.78 9.43
N VAL A 42 8.34 26.49 9.11
CA VAL A 42 9.22 25.52 9.81
C VAL A 42 10.71 25.82 9.64
N GLU A 43 11.51 25.49 10.63
CA GLU A 43 12.96 25.68 10.64
C GLU A 43 13.68 24.67 9.74
N HIS A 44 13.19 23.42 9.71
CA HIS A 44 13.83 22.34 8.98
C HIS A 44 12.83 21.59 8.10
N ILE A 45 13.26 21.25 6.87
CA ILE A 45 12.48 20.44 5.92
C ILE A 45 13.32 19.22 5.53
N TYR A 46 12.94 18.07 6.05
CA TYR A 46 13.54 16.80 5.69
C TYR A 46 12.84 16.23 4.45
N CYS A 47 13.61 15.86 3.42
CA CYS A 47 13.08 15.47 2.12
C CYS A 47 13.97 14.43 1.43
N GLU A 48 13.38 13.61 0.58
CA GLU A 48 14.09 12.54 -0.13
C GLU A 48 15.10 13.11 -1.14
N ASP A 49 14.64 13.88 -2.11
CA ASP A 49 15.51 14.61 -3.06
C ASP A 49 15.41 16.13 -2.82
N THR A 50 16.47 16.71 -2.26
CA THR A 50 16.54 18.15 -1.98
C THR A 50 16.45 19.02 -3.25
N ARG A 51 16.74 18.48 -4.42
CA ARG A 51 16.61 19.19 -5.70
C ARG A 51 15.16 19.30 -6.12
N ARG A 52 14.39 18.21 -6.00
CA ARG A 52 12.95 18.18 -6.28
C ARG A 52 12.19 19.06 -5.31
N THR A 53 12.46 18.92 -4.02
CA THR A 53 11.84 19.78 -3.00
C THR A 53 12.18 21.25 -3.21
N ARG A 54 13.43 21.60 -3.55
CA ARG A 54 13.80 22.97 -3.86
C ARG A 54 13.03 23.52 -5.07
N ALA A 55 12.82 22.72 -6.11
CA ALA A 55 12.03 23.11 -7.27
C ALA A 55 10.55 23.37 -6.88
N LEU A 56 9.96 22.49 -6.06
CA LEU A 56 8.61 22.67 -5.52
C LEU A 56 8.48 23.98 -4.72
N LEU A 57 9.38 24.19 -3.74
CA LEU A 57 9.38 25.39 -2.92
C LEU A 57 9.54 26.67 -3.77
N SER A 58 10.46 26.64 -4.73
CA SER A 58 10.67 27.75 -5.66
C SER A 58 9.43 28.06 -6.50
N ALA A 59 8.77 27.04 -7.04
CA ALA A 59 7.55 27.20 -7.84
C ALA A 59 6.37 27.79 -7.04
N LYS A 60 6.40 27.66 -5.71
CA LYS A 60 5.39 28.20 -4.80
C LYS A 60 5.88 29.43 -4.01
N SER A 61 7.04 29.97 -4.36
CA SER A 61 7.65 31.12 -3.68
C SER A 61 7.90 30.92 -2.19
N ILE A 62 8.14 29.67 -1.77
CA ILE A 62 8.45 29.30 -0.38
C ILE A 62 9.97 29.40 -0.17
N PRO A 63 10.46 30.08 0.92
CA PRO A 63 11.88 30.13 1.21
C PRO A 63 12.44 28.76 1.54
N GLY A 64 13.44 28.27 0.79
CA GLY A 64 14.03 26.93 1.02
C GLY A 64 15.52 26.95 1.39
N LYS A 65 16.18 28.11 1.29
CA LYS A 65 17.63 28.21 1.48
C LYS A 65 18.04 27.91 2.93
N GLY A 66 18.91 26.90 3.10
CA GLY A 66 19.47 26.53 4.39
C GLY A 66 18.60 25.60 5.24
N ARG A 67 17.33 25.32 4.83
CA ARG A 67 16.38 24.51 5.60
C ARG A 67 16.21 23.06 5.12
N LEU A 68 16.69 22.74 3.91
CA LEU A 68 16.52 21.41 3.31
C LEU A 68 17.58 20.43 3.82
N VAL A 69 17.13 19.30 4.34
CA VAL A 69 17.96 18.20 4.83
C VAL A 69 17.57 16.92 4.09
N SER A 70 18.55 16.18 3.56
CA SER A 70 18.28 14.91 2.89
C SER A 70 17.85 13.83 3.89
N LEU A 71 16.72 13.15 3.59
CA LEU A 71 16.15 12.05 4.33
C LEU A 71 15.76 10.96 3.34
N HIS A 72 16.36 9.79 3.43
CA HIS A 72 16.03 8.62 2.62
C HIS A 72 16.18 7.36 3.46
N GLU A 73 15.66 6.24 3.01
CA GLU A 73 15.63 4.95 3.73
C GLU A 73 16.99 4.58 4.39
N HIS A 74 18.12 4.83 3.69
CA HIS A 74 19.45 4.46 4.18
C HIS A 74 20.04 5.43 5.22
N ASN A 75 19.47 6.61 5.43
CA ASN A 75 19.99 7.57 6.41
C ASN A 75 18.97 7.99 7.48
N GLU A 76 17.73 7.49 7.43
CA GLU A 76 16.66 7.91 8.32
C GLU A 76 17.02 7.70 9.79
N GLU A 77 17.55 6.52 10.16
CA GLU A 77 18.02 6.25 11.53
C GLU A 77 19.09 7.24 12.01
N ALA A 78 20.04 7.59 11.14
CA ALA A 78 21.09 8.55 11.47
C ALA A 78 20.56 9.98 11.63
N ARG A 79 19.36 10.30 11.09
CA ARG A 79 18.71 11.59 11.23
C ARG A 79 17.87 11.74 12.49
N VAL A 80 17.51 10.65 13.15
CA VAL A 80 16.68 10.68 14.36
C VAL A 80 17.20 11.64 15.42
N SER A 81 18.48 11.53 15.78
CA SER A 81 19.07 12.39 16.82
C SER A 81 19.02 13.88 16.44
N GLN A 82 19.24 14.22 15.17
CA GLN A 82 19.16 15.60 14.69
C GLN A 82 17.74 16.16 14.79
N VAL A 83 16.75 15.36 14.41
CA VAL A 83 15.32 15.75 14.50
C VAL A 83 14.94 15.94 15.97
N LEU A 84 15.26 14.98 16.86
CA LEU A 84 14.93 15.09 18.27
C LEU A 84 15.58 16.32 18.92
N THR A 85 16.84 16.60 18.61
CA THR A 85 17.52 17.82 19.12
C THR A 85 16.84 19.10 18.66
N ALA A 86 16.39 19.18 17.41
CA ALA A 86 15.62 20.33 16.92
C ALA A 86 14.29 20.49 17.65
N LEU A 87 13.55 19.38 17.82
CA LEU A 87 12.28 19.39 18.56
C LEU A 87 12.45 19.79 20.04
N GLU A 88 13.51 19.31 20.70
CA GLU A 88 13.89 19.71 22.08
C GLU A 88 14.22 21.20 22.20
N ALA A 89 14.81 21.76 21.15
CA ALA A 89 15.09 23.20 21.07
C ALA A 89 13.83 24.06 20.80
N GLY A 90 12.66 23.40 20.61
CA GLY A 90 11.38 24.06 20.26
C GLY A 90 11.27 24.40 18.76
N GLU A 91 12.17 23.88 17.92
CA GLU A 91 12.15 24.07 16.47
C GLU A 91 11.19 23.08 15.82
N SER A 92 10.45 23.51 14.82
CA SER A 92 9.52 22.65 14.06
C SER A 92 10.18 22.02 12.87
N VAL A 93 9.86 20.77 12.63
CA VAL A 93 10.42 19.95 11.57
C VAL A 93 9.34 19.48 10.63
N ALA A 94 9.42 19.83 9.34
CA ALA A 94 8.59 19.23 8.32
C ALA A 94 9.29 18.02 7.67
N VAL A 95 8.53 16.96 7.38
CA VAL A 95 8.95 15.86 6.52
C VAL A 95 8.10 15.87 5.27
N VAL A 96 8.73 15.84 4.11
CA VAL A 96 8.09 15.75 2.79
C VAL A 96 8.67 14.58 2.01
N SER A 97 7.83 13.93 1.20
CA SER A 97 8.28 12.99 0.17
C SER A 97 8.46 13.69 -1.18
N ASP A 98 9.06 13.00 -2.12
CA ASP A 98 9.20 13.51 -3.50
C ASP A 98 7.83 13.68 -4.19
N ALA A 99 6.84 12.86 -3.81
CA ALA A 99 5.47 12.95 -4.30
C ALA A 99 4.49 12.23 -3.36
N GLY A 100 3.41 12.89 -2.95
CA GLY A 100 2.37 12.30 -2.13
C GLY A 100 2.59 12.44 -0.63
N THR A 101 2.16 11.43 0.13
CA THR A 101 2.14 11.43 1.59
C THR A 101 3.39 10.77 2.15
N PRO A 102 4.26 11.50 2.89
CA PRO A 102 5.46 10.92 3.49
C PRO A 102 5.14 9.81 4.48
N GLY A 103 6.03 8.82 4.60
CA GLY A 103 5.85 7.64 5.44
C GLY A 103 5.01 6.51 4.83
N ILE A 104 4.45 6.69 3.64
CA ILE A 104 3.73 5.64 2.90
C ILE A 104 4.56 5.21 1.69
N SER A 105 5.30 4.12 1.82
CA SER A 105 6.32 3.67 0.86
C SER A 105 7.46 4.68 0.62
N ASP A 106 7.61 5.62 1.54
CA ASP A 106 8.58 6.70 1.57
C ASP A 106 9.18 6.82 2.97
N PRO A 107 10.34 7.49 3.16
CA PRO A 107 10.91 7.72 4.48
C PRO A 107 9.99 8.60 5.36
N GLY A 108 10.13 8.46 6.68
CA GLY A 108 9.39 9.23 7.70
C GLY A 108 8.87 8.37 8.84
N GLN A 109 8.70 7.06 8.64
CA GLN A 109 8.15 6.16 9.65
C GLN A 109 9.04 6.08 10.90
N VAL A 110 10.35 5.95 10.72
CA VAL A 110 11.31 5.85 11.84
C VAL A 110 11.36 7.15 12.63
N LEU A 111 11.35 8.29 11.94
CA LEU A 111 11.29 9.61 12.60
C LEU A 111 10.01 9.77 13.41
N VAL A 112 8.85 9.43 12.86
CA VAL A 112 7.57 9.47 13.55
C VAL A 112 7.58 8.59 14.79
N ALA A 113 8.02 7.34 14.66
CA ALA A 113 8.07 6.40 15.78
C ALA A 113 8.95 6.93 16.93
N ASN A 114 10.12 7.51 16.61
CA ASN A 114 11.03 8.08 17.59
C ASN A 114 10.48 9.35 18.23
N ALA A 115 9.92 10.27 17.46
CA ALA A 115 9.32 11.50 18.00
C ALA A 115 8.19 11.18 18.98
N VAL A 116 7.29 10.26 18.62
CA VAL A 116 6.21 9.79 19.51
C VAL A 116 6.76 9.14 20.77
N ALA A 117 7.79 8.29 20.65
CA ALA A 117 8.39 7.63 21.81
C ALA A 117 9.06 8.61 22.79
N HIS A 118 9.51 9.79 22.32
CA HIS A 118 10.08 10.86 23.14
C HIS A 118 9.05 11.90 23.60
N GLY A 119 7.76 11.70 23.30
CA GLY A 119 6.68 12.57 23.76
C GLY A 119 6.50 13.87 22.98
N PHE A 120 7.08 13.99 21.78
CA PHE A 120 6.89 15.14 20.91
C PHE A 120 5.56 15.06 20.16
N ASP A 121 5.00 16.22 19.86
CA ASP A 121 3.82 16.32 19.01
C ASP A 121 4.15 15.96 17.56
N VAL A 122 3.37 15.03 17.01
CA VAL A 122 3.43 14.62 15.60
C VAL A 122 2.10 14.88 14.93
N THR A 123 2.11 15.62 13.84
CA THR A 123 0.90 15.96 13.09
C THR A 123 1.11 15.83 11.59
N THR A 124 0.03 16.00 10.82
CA THR A 124 0.08 15.95 9.35
C THR A 124 -0.67 17.10 8.72
N VAL A 125 -0.14 17.56 7.59
CA VAL A 125 -0.88 18.35 6.62
C VAL A 125 -1.33 17.40 5.52
N PRO A 126 -2.60 16.93 5.55
CA PRO A 126 -3.11 15.99 4.55
C PRO A 126 -3.14 16.60 3.16
N GLY A 127 -2.96 15.78 2.16
CA GLY A 127 -2.95 16.21 0.77
C GLY A 127 -2.94 15.04 -0.21
N PRO A 128 -2.32 15.19 -1.37
CA PRO A 128 -2.30 14.19 -2.42
C PRO A 128 -1.73 12.85 -1.95
N SER A 129 -2.32 11.76 -2.49
CA SER A 129 -1.84 10.39 -2.32
C SER A 129 -2.16 9.61 -3.59
N SER A 130 -1.16 9.05 -4.25
CA SER A 130 -1.35 8.24 -5.45
C SER A 130 -2.17 6.99 -5.16
N VAL A 131 -2.02 6.41 -3.96
CA VAL A 131 -2.78 5.25 -3.47
C VAL A 131 -4.27 5.56 -3.43
N ILE A 132 -4.66 6.63 -2.74
CA ILE A 132 -6.07 7.01 -2.59
C ILE A 132 -6.63 7.53 -3.92
N ALA A 133 -5.86 8.31 -4.68
CA ALA A 133 -6.27 8.80 -5.99
C ALA A 133 -6.57 7.64 -6.96
N ALA A 134 -5.69 6.64 -7.04
CA ALA A 134 -5.93 5.45 -7.86
C ALA A 134 -7.15 4.65 -7.39
N LEU A 135 -7.31 4.45 -6.08
CA LEU A 135 -8.41 3.69 -5.50
C LEU A 135 -9.77 4.32 -5.81
N VAL A 136 -9.93 5.63 -5.60
CA VAL A 136 -11.25 6.29 -5.78
C VAL A 136 -11.67 6.39 -7.25
N VAL A 137 -10.72 6.40 -8.19
CA VAL A 137 -11.03 6.40 -9.63
C VAL A 137 -11.10 4.99 -10.22
N SER A 138 -10.79 3.95 -9.43
CA SER A 138 -10.75 2.56 -9.94
C SER A 138 -12.14 2.03 -10.33
N GLY A 139 -13.19 2.39 -9.59
CA GLY A 139 -14.50 1.78 -9.67
C GLY A 139 -14.59 0.43 -8.96
N LEU A 140 -13.56 0.04 -8.20
CA LEU A 140 -13.55 -1.15 -7.34
C LEU A 140 -14.06 -0.82 -5.93
N PRO A 141 -14.48 -1.80 -5.12
CA PRO A 141 -14.92 -1.57 -3.75
C PRO A 141 -13.87 -0.83 -2.91
N THR A 142 -14.29 0.21 -2.20
CA THR A 142 -13.40 1.08 -1.41
C THR A 142 -13.63 0.99 0.10
N GLU A 143 -14.65 0.24 0.55
CA GLU A 143 -15.01 0.14 1.97
C GLU A 143 -13.90 -0.54 2.79
N ARG A 144 -13.23 -1.51 2.18
CA ARG A 144 -12.11 -2.23 2.79
C ARG A 144 -11.06 -2.48 1.73
N PHE A 145 -9.87 -1.97 1.94
CA PHE A 145 -8.74 -2.16 1.02
C PHE A 145 -7.44 -2.33 1.81
N ILE A 146 -6.44 -2.84 1.15
CA ILE A 146 -5.07 -2.92 1.65
C ILE A 146 -4.11 -2.19 0.71
N VAL A 147 -3.06 -1.63 1.29
CA VAL A 147 -1.95 -1.03 0.55
C VAL A 147 -0.77 -1.96 0.67
N GLU A 148 -0.44 -2.62 -0.42
CA GLU A 148 0.72 -3.53 -0.47
C GLU A 148 2.05 -2.78 -0.58
N GLY A 149 2.02 -1.58 -1.18
CA GLY A 149 3.25 -0.89 -1.53
C GLY A 149 3.92 -1.51 -2.76
N PHE A 150 5.26 -1.47 -2.81
CA PHE A 150 6.02 -2.11 -3.88
C PHE A 150 6.24 -3.60 -3.59
N LEU A 151 5.83 -4.45 -4.52
CA LEU A 151 6.17 -5.87 -4.44
C LEU A 151 7.70 -6.09 -4.46
N PRO A 152 8.22 -7.08 -3.71
CA PRO A 152 9.62 -7.47 -3.79
C PRO A 152 10.07 -7.65 -5.24
N ARG A 153 11.32 -7.33 -5.54
CA ARG A 153 11.78 -7.30 -6.95
C ARG A 153 11.75 -8.68 -7.61
N ARG A 154 12.04 -9.75 -6.86
CA ARG A 154 12.12 -11.14 -7.34
C ARG A 154 12.23 -12.11 -6.16
N GLY A 155 12.17 -13.39 -6.47
CA GLY A 155 12.46 -14.47 -5.52
C GLY A 155 11.25 -14.95 -4.74
N LYS A 156 11.51 -15.74 -3.69
CA LYS A 156 10.51 -16.45 -2.91
C LYS A 156 9.51 -15.50 -2.23
N GLU A 157 10.02 -14.44 -1.63
CA GLU A 157 9.19 -13.43 -0.95
C GLU A 157 8.14 -12.80 -1.89
N ARG A 158 8.53 -12.48 -3.15
CA ARG A 158 7.60 -11.96 -4.15
C ARG A 158 6.50 -12.98 -4.48
N ALA A 159 6.89 -14.25 -4.68
CA ALA A 159 5.94 -15.30 -4.98
C ALA A 159 4.96 -15.56 -3.82
N GLU A 160 5.45 -15.51 -2.58
CA GLU A 160 4.64 -15.64 -1.37
C GLU A 160 3.63 -14.48 -1.25
N ARG A 161 4.06 -13.24 -1.47
CA ARG A 161 3.16 -12.07 -1.48
C ARG A 161 2.06 -12.17 -2.53
N ILE A 162 2.40 -12.58 -3.75
CA ILE A 162 1.41 -12.78 -4.80
C ILE A 162 0.45 -13.93 -4.44
N ALA A 163 0.94 -14.99 -3.82
CA ALA A 163 0.10 -16.11 -3.38
C ALA A 163 -0.91 -15.70 -2.29
N GLU A 164 -0.55 -14.77 -1.37
CA GLU A 164 -1.45 -14.20 -0.38
C GLU A 164 -2.66 -13.50 -1.02
N PHE A 165 -2.47 -12.88 -2.18
CA PHE A 165 -3.56 -12.21 -2.89
C PHE A 165 -4.66 -13.17 -3.35
N LYS A 166 -4.36 -14.46 -3.48
CA LYS A 166 -5.33 -15.48 -3.89
C LYS A 166 -6.54 -15.56 -2.96
N VAL A 167 -6.29 -15.39 -1.66
CA VAL A 167 -7.32 -15.48 -0.62
C VAL A 167 -7.79 -14.12 -0.13
N GLU A 168 -7.14 -13.03 -0.55
CA GLU A 168 -7.50 -11.69 -0.14
C GLU A 168 -8.77 -11.22 -0.86
N THR A 169 -9.80 -10.90 -0.09
CA THR A 169 -11.12 -10.47 -0.60
C THR A 169 -11.30 -8.97 -0.68
N ARG A 170 -10.40 -8.21 -0.08
CA ARG A 170 -10.39 -6.74 -0.15
C ARG A 170 -9.73 -6.26 -1.42
N THR A 171 -10.01 -5.02 -1.82
CA THR A 171 -9.26 -4.33 -2.88
C THR A 171 -7.81 -4.13 -2.44
N ILE A 172 -6.86 -4.41 -3.34
CA ILE A 172 -5.42 -4.30 -3.11
C ILE A 172 -4.86 -3.17 -3.96
N VAL A 173 -4.13 -2.24 -3.34
CA VAL A 173 -3.43 -1.16 -4.05
C VAL A 173 -1.94 -1.47 -4.04
N ILE A 174 -1.34 -1.58 -5.22
CA ILE A 174 0.06 -1.95 -5.43
C ILE A 174 0.75 -0.80 -6.15
N LEU A 175 1.86 -0.32 -5.60
CA LEU A 175 2.75 0.61 -6.29
C LEU A 175 3.69 -0.20 -7.20
N GLU A 176 3.84 0.23 -8.46
CA GLU A 176 4.71 -0.51 -9.37
C GLU A 176 5.55 0.39 -10.26
N SER A 177 6.78 -0.02 -10.49
CA SER A 177 7.65 0.61 -11.47
C SER A 177 7.15 0.36 -12.89
N PRO A 178 7.13 1.35 -13.78
CA PRO A 178 6.61 1.21 -15.14
C PRO A 178 7.30 0.07 -15.92
N ARG A 179 8.59 -0.17 -15.65
CA ARG A 179 9.36 -1.25 -16.29
C ARG A 179 8.96 -2.65 -15.82
N ARG A 180 8.28 -2.76 -14.69
CA ARG A 180 7.90 -4.04 -14.07
C ARG A 180 6.44 -4.40 -14.32
N VAL A 181 5.62 -3.45 -14.76
CA VAL A 181 4.16 -3.64 -14.90
C VAL A 181 3.83 -4.89 -15.71
N ALA A 182 4.39 -5.05 -16.93
CA ALA A 182 4.12 -6.21 -17.76
C ALA A 182 4.43 -7.54 -17.06
N GLY A 183 5.62 -7.65 -16.44
CA GLY A 183 5.99 -8.84 -15.68
C GLY A 183 5.11 -9.09 -14.48
N THR A 184 4.74 -8.03 -13.74
CA THR A 184 3.84 -8.15 -12.59
C THR A 184 2.44 -8.60 -13.01
N LEU A 185 1.90 -8.08 -14.11
CA LEU A 185 0.61 -8.50 -14.65
C LEU A 185 0.61 -9.98 -15.08
N GLY A 186 1.67 -10.43 -15.75
CA GLY A 186 1.82 -11.83 -16.12
C GLY A 186 1.88 -12.77 -14.90
N GLU A 187 2.65 -12.41 -13.86
CA GLU A 187 2.70 -13.20 -12.63
C GLU A 187 1.35 -13.23 -11.89
N LEU A 188 0.64 -12.10 -11.84
CA LEU A 188 -0.71 -12.03 -11.25
C LEU A 188 -1.72 -12.87 -12.04
N ALA A 189 -1.71 -12.79 -13.38
CA ALA A 189 -2.61 -13.57 -14.23
C ALA A 189 -2.38 -15.07 -14.11
N LEU A 190 -1.11 -15.51 -13.98
CA LEU A 190 -0.76 -16.91 -13.76
C LEU A 190 -1.15 -17.43 -12.37
N SER A 191 -1.15 -16.57 -11.37
CA SER A 191 -1.33 -16.97 -9.96
C SER A 191 -2.77 -16.81 -9.46
N LEU A 192 -3.56 -15.93 -10.08
CA LEU A 192 -4.91 -15.56 -9.66
C LEU A 192 -5.93 -15.90 -10.75
N GLU A 193 -7.23 -15.72 -10.44
CA GLU A 193 -8.28 -15.87 -11.44
C GLU A 193 -8.15 -14.79 -12.54
N GLY A 194 -8.06 -15.18 -13.80
CA GLY A 194 -7.89 -14.25 -14.93
C GLY A 194 -9.00 -13.21 -15.08
N GLU A 195 -10.22 -13.57 -14.69
CA GLU A 195 -11.41 -12.70 -14.65
C GLU A 195 -11.37 -11.64 -13.53
N ARG A 196 -10.41 -11.71 -12.61
CA ARG A 196 -10.28 -10.76 -11.50
C ARG A 196 -10.03 -9.36 -12.04
N LYS A 197 -10.81 -8.40 -11.57
CA LYS A 197 -10.73 -7.01 -12.06
C LYS A 197 -9.45 -6.34 -11.62
N ILE A 198 -8.84 -5.58 -12.52
CA ILE A 198 -7.67 -4.75 -12.24
C ILE A 198 -7.80 -3.39 -12.92
N VAL A 199 -7.24 -2.39 -12.28
CA VAL A 199 -7.12 -1.03 -12.82
C VAL A 199 -5.64 -0.63 -12.81
N ILE A 200 -5.20 -0.04 -13.90
CA ILE A 200 -3.84 0.47 -14.06
C ILE A 200 -3.95 1.98 -14.18
N ALA A 201 -3.58 2.70 -13.11
CA ALA A 201 -3.57 4.15 -13.06
C ALA A 201 -2.13 4.63 -13.26
N ARG A 202 -1.90 5.38 -14.33
CA ARG A 202 -0.58 5.86 -14.72
C ARG A 202 -0.58 7.39 -14.77
N GLU A 203 0.50 8.00 -14.28
CA GLU A 203 0.73 9.45 -14.37
C GLU A 203 -0.46 10.28 -13.84
N LEU A 204 -1.06 9.85 -12.74
CA LEU A 204 -2.18 10.53 -12.09
C LEU A 204 -1.89 12.01 -11.87
N THR A 205 -2.84 12.87 -12.17
CA THR A 205 -2.80 14.35 -12.11
C THR A 205 -1.86 15.02 -13.11
N LYS A 206 -1.10 14.24 -13.92
CA LYS A 206 -0.13 14.74 -14.91
C LYS A 206 -0.76 14.85 -16.31
N LEU A 207 -0.02 15.48 -17.24
CA LEU A 207 -0.48 15.69 -18.63
C LEU A 207 -0.84 14.39 -19.36
N HIS A 208 -0.17 13.29 -19.03
CA HIS A 208 -0.35 11.99 -19.67
C HIS A 208 -1.05 10.99 -18.74
N GLU A 209 -1.98 11.48 -17.92
CA GLU A 209 -2.81 10.62 -17.08
C GLU A 209 -3.56 9.58 -17.91
N GLU A 210 -3.49 8.35 -17.47
CA GLU A 210 -4.17 7.24 -18.10
C GLU A 210 -4.73 6.30 -17.02
N ILE A 211 -6.00 5.93 -17.16
CA ILE A 211 -6.66 4.99 -16.27
C ILE A 211 -7.28 3.89 -17.11
N TRP A 212 -6.59 2.75 -17.16
CA TRP A 212 -7.08 1.56 -17.85
C TRP A 212 -7.82 0.64 -16.86
N ARG A 213 -8.89 -0.01 -17.30
CA ARG A 213 -9.72 -0.91 -16.49
C ARG A 213 -10.08 -2.16 -17.27
N GLY A 214 -9.99 -3.33 -16.62
CA GLY A 214 -10.31 -4.61 -17.24
C GLY A 214 -10.13 -5.78 -16.28
N THR A 215 -9.90 -6.96 -16.83
CA THR A 215 -9.51 -8.17 -16.09
C THR A 215 -8.00 -8.35 -16.10
N LEU A 216 -7.47 -9.26 -15.27
CA LEU A 216 -6.05 -9.61 -15.29
C LEU A 216 -5.61 -10.17 -16.64
N GLU A 217 -6.43 -11.01 -17.27
CA GLU A 217 -6.15 -11.60 -18.60
C GLU A 217 -6.12 -10.52 -19.69
N GLU A 218 -7.09 -9.59 -19.67
CA GLU A 218 -7.10 -8.45 -20.58
C GLU A 218 -5.89 -7.53 -20.36
N ALA A 219 -5.51 -7.29 -19.09
CA ALA A 219 -4.36 -6.47 -18.74
C ALA A 219 -3.04 -7.09 -19.17
N GLU A 220 -2.84 -8.39 -18.93
CA GLU A 220 -1.66 -9.12 -19.40
C GLU A 220 -1.49 -8.92 -20.90
N SER A 221 -2.55 -9.19 -21.68
CA SER A 221 -2.52 -9.05 -23.13
C SER A 221 -2.26 -7.61 -23.59
N ALA A 222 -2.91 -6.62 -22.97
CA ALA A 222 -2.82 -5.22 -23.37
C ALA A 222 -1.46 -4.58 -23.05
N PHE A 223 -0.77 -5.08 -22.03
CA PHE A 223 0.48 -4.49 -21.53
C PHE A 223 1.73 -5.35 -21.78
N ALA A 224 1.62 -6.54 -22.38
CA ALA A 224 2.72 -7.48 -22.60
C ALA A 224 3.94 -6.83 -23.29
N GLU A 225 3.70 -6.06 -24.35
CA GLU A 225 4.75 -5.42 -25.16
C GLU A 225 4.80 -3.90 -24.99
N ARG A 226 4.04 -3.36 -24.03
CA ARG A 226 3.89 -1.93 -23.87
C ARG A 226 4.97 -1.35 -22.95
N GLU A 227 5.85 -0.52 -23.51
CA GLU A 227 6.79 0.26 -22.72
C GLU A 227 6.08 1.42 -22.00
N LEU A 228 5.93 1.29 -20.68
CA LEU A 228 5.38 2.36 -19.85
C LEU A 228 6.47 3.29 -19.35
N LYS A 229 6.09 4.56 -19.14
CA LYS A 229 6.91 5.59 -18.49
C LYS A 229 6.10 6.26 -17.40
N GLY A 230 6.81 6.86 -16.44
CA GLY A 230 6.21 7.59 -15.33
C GLY A 230 5.90 6.72 -14.14
N GLU A 231 4.89 7.08 -13.37
CA GLU A 231 4.48 6.41 -12.14
C GLU A 231 3.22 5.61 -12.37
N VAL A 232 3.16 4.41 -11.79
CA VAL A 232 2.05 3.48 -11.99
C VAL A 232 1.55 2.95 -10.65
N VAL A 233 0.24 2.94 -10.50
CA VAL A 233 -0.47 2.29 -9.40
C VAL A 233 -1.41 1.25 -9.99
N LEU A 234 -1.31 0.03 -9.49
CA LEU A 234 -2.23 -1.06 -9.82
C LEU A 234 -3.28 -1.17 -8.71
N VAL A 235 -4.55 -1.25 -9.07
CA VAL A 235 -5.63 -1.50 -8.11
C VAL A 235 -6.28 -2.80 -8.50
N LEU A 236 -6.05 -3.84 -7.70
CA LEU A 236 -6.54 -5.20 -7.94
C LEU A 236 -7.80 -5.42 -7.11
N GLY A 237 -8.87 -5.87 -7.73
CA GLY A 237 -10.10 -6.25 -7.04
C GLY A 237 -9.85 -7.41 -6.07
N GLY A 238 -10.64 -7.54 -5.03
CA GLY A 238 -10.61 -8.68 -4.13
C GLY A 238 -10.91 -10.00 -4.85
N GLY A 239 -10.34 -11.09 -4.39
CA GLY A 239 -10.71 -12.44 -4.82
C GLY A 239 -12.15 -12.77 -4.46
N THR A 240 -12.74 -13.69 -5.19
CA THR A 240 -14.07 -14.19 -4.87
C THR A 240 -14.03 -14.90 -3.52
N PRO A 241 -14.85 -14.50 -2.53
CA PRO A 241 -14.92 -15.24 -1.28
C PRO A 241 -15.27 -16.69 -1.59
N ARG A 242 -14.40 -17.64 -1.22
CA ARG A 242 -14.78 -19.05 -1.29
C ARG A 242 -15.98 -19.25 -0.38
N THR A 243 -17.13 -19.50 -0.99
CA THR A 243 -18.31 -19.86 -0.19
C THR A 243 -18.10 -21.28 0.35
N LYS A 244 -18.69 -21.56 1.52
CA LYS A 244 -18.64 -22.92 2.11
C LYS A 244 -19.12 -24.03 1.16
N LYS A 245 -19.77 -23.66 0.04
CA LYS A 245 -20.23 -24.57 -1.01
C LYS A 245 -19.17 -24.87 -2.08
N ASP A 246 -18.18 -23.99 -2.27
CA ASP A 246 -17.24 -24.11 -3.39
C ASP A 246 -16.02 -25.00 -3.09
N VAL A 247 -15.87 -25.43 -1.84
CA VAL A 247 -14.82 -26.39 -1.47
C VAL A 247 -15.31 -27.79 -1.82
N SER A 248 -14.63 -28.41 -2.79
CA SER A 248 -14.95 -29.78 -3.21
C SER A 248 -14.56 -30.80 -2.13
N ASP A 249 -15.30 -31.91 -2.08
CA ASP A 249 -14.96 -33.01 -1.17
C ASP A 249 -13.59 -33.63 -1.51
N THR A 250 -13.12 -33.49 -2.75
CA THR A 250 -11.79 -33.92 -3.17
C THR A 250 -10.69 -33.04 -2.54
N GLU A 251 -10.86 -31.71 -2.49
CA GLU A 251 -9.89 -30.81 -1.84
C GLU A 251 -9.83 -31.07 -0.33
N ILE A 252 -10.97 -31.23 0.32
CA ILE A 252 -11.03 -31.55 1.76
C ILE A 252 -10.28 -32.86 2.02
N ARG A 253 -10.52 -33.88 1.21
CA ARG A 253 -9.89 -35.20 1.37
C ARG A 253 -8.39 -35.13 1.18
N SER A 254 -7.93 -34.49 0.10
CA SER A 254 -6.50 -34.32 -0.18
C SER A 254 -5.77 -33.63 0.96
N PHE A 255 -6.36 -32.56 1.53
CA PHE A 255 -5.79 -31.90 2.71
C PHE A 255 -5.69 -32.82 3.91
N VAL A 256 -6.79 -33.53 4.24
CA VAL A 256 -6.83 -34.45 5.39
C VAL A 256 -5.81 -35.58 5.22
N GLU A 257 -5.69 -36.15 4.02
CA GLU A 257 -4.70 -37.20 3.72
C GLU A 257 -3.28 -36.70 3.90
N THR A 258 -2.95 -35.49 3.44
CA THR A 258 -1.65 -34.87 3.63
C THR A 258 -1.35 -34.62 5.10
N ALA A 259 -2.28 -34.02 5.84
CA ALA A 259 -2.13 -33.75 7.26
C ALA A 259 -1.98 -35.03 8.11
N MET A 260 -2.67 -36.11 7.71
CA MET A 260 -2.50 -37.43 8.35
C MET A 260 -1.14 -38.07 8.03
N ALA A 261 -0.61 -37.86 6.81
CA ALA A 261 0.73 -38.31 6.44
C ALA A 261 1.83 -37.58 7.24
N ASP A 262 1.56 -36.32 7.62
CA ASP A 262 2.40 -35.49 8.50
C ASP A 262 2.22 -35.81 10.00
N GLY A 263 1.41 -36.82 10.34
CA GLY A 263 1.29 -37.36 11.69
C GLY A 263 0.08 -36.86 12.52
N LEU A 264 -0.82 -36.06 11.93
CA LEU A 264 -2.05 -35.65 12.64
C LEU A 264 -3.05 -36.80 12.73
N SER A 265 -3.85 -36.80 13.80
CA SER A 265 -5.00 -37.68 13.84
C SER A 265 -6.04 -37.24 12.79
N ARG A 266 -6.84 -38.20 12.29
CA ARG A 266 -7.93 -37.89 11.33
C ARG A 266 -8.89 -36.81 11.86
N ARG A 267 -9.14 -36.82 13.17
CA ARG A 267 -10.00 -35.83 13.82
C ARG A 267 -9.40 -34.44 13.82
N ASP A 268 -8.11 -34.34 14.11
CA ASP A 268 -7.41 -33.06 14.12
C ASP A 268 -7.20 -32.52 12.68
N ALA A 269 -6.85 -33.39 11.75
CA ALA A 269 -6.76 -33.05 10.33
C ALA A 269 -8.12 -32.57 9.76
N ALA A 270 -9.24 -33.20 10.16
CA ALA A 270 -10.57 -32.72 9.77
C ALA A 270 -10.95 -31.39 10.47
N HIS A 271 -10.45 -31.15 11.68
CA HIS A 271 -10.62 -29.89 12.37
C HIS A 271 -9.89 -28.76 11.63
N ASP A 272 -8.62 -28.98 11.31
CA ASP A 272 -7.79 -28.02 10.57
C ASP A 272 -8.35 -27.76 9.17
N ALA A 273 -8.85 -28.79 8.49
CA ALA A 273 -9.56 -28.64 7.23
C ALA A 273 -10.82 -27.75 7.37
N ALA A 274 -11.57 -27.92 8.47
CA ALA A 274 -12.76 -27.11 8.72
C ALA A 274 -12.43 -25.64 8.93
N GLU A 275 -11.35 -25.34 9.63
CA GLU A 275 -10.86 -23.96 9.83
C GLU A 275 -10.30 -23.37 8.53
N LEU A 276 -9.42 -24.09 7.85
CA LEU A 276 -8.78 -23.63 6.62
C LEU A 276 -9.80 -23.33 5.51
N PHE A 277 -10.76 -24.23 5.32
CA PHE A 277 -11.76 -24.10 4.26
C PHE A 277 -13.03 -23.37 4.69
N GLY A 278 -13.14 -22.95 5.95
CA GLY A 278 -14.32 -22.26 6.48
C GLY A 278 -15.61 -23.10 6.42
N ILE A 279 -15.51 -24.42 6.41
CA ILE A 279 -16.64 -25.36 6.37
C ILE A 279 -17.01 -25.85 7.79
N SER A 280 -18.18 -26.49 7.92
CA SER A 280 -18.54 -27.09 9.22
C SER A 280 -17.64 -28.28 9.55
N ARG A 281 -17.25 -28.42 10.83
CA ARG A 281 -16.50 -29.59 11.34
C ARG A 281 -17.16 -30.90 10.96
N ARG A 282 -18.48 -30.92 10.97
CA ARG A 282 -19.27 -32.08 10.56
C ARG A 282 -18.99 -32.47 9.12
N ARG A 283 -19.05 -31.51 8.17
CA ARG A 283 -18.76 -31.77 6.75
C ARG A 283 -17.32 -32.24 6.54
N ALA A 284 -16.36 -31.57 7.17
CA ALA A 284 -14.96 -31.96 7.07
C ALA A 284 -14.73 -33.39 7.54
N TYR A 285 -15.34 -33.77 8.67
CA TYR A 285 -15.25 -35.14 9.24
C TYR A 285 -15.99 -36.18 8.39
N GLU A 286 -17.17 -35.86 7.87
CA GLU A 286 -17.93 -36.74 6.97
C GLU A 286 -17.10 -37.06 5.70
N VAL A 287 -16.45 -36.04 5.10
CA VAL A 287 -15.58 -36.23 3.94
C VAL A 287 -14.31 -37.02 4.29
N ALA A 288 -13.71 -36.76 5.45
CA ALA A 288 -12.51 -37.45 5.92
C ALA A 288 -12.80 -38.96 6.25
N THR A 289 -14.04 -39.31 6.51
CA THR A 289 -14.44 -40.68 6.85
C THR A 289 -15.14 -41.40 5.71
N SER A 290 -15.64 -40.70 4.69
CA SER A 290 -16.29 -41.30 3.52
C SER A 290 -15.25 -42.09 2.70
N HIS A 291 -15.29 -43.42 2.80
CA HIS A 291 -14.56 -44.26 1.88
C HIS A 291 -15.17 -44.13 0.47
N LEU A 292 -14.34 -43.94 -0.54
CA LEU A 292 -14.74 -44.20 -1.92
C LEU A 292 -15.16 -45.69 -1.99
N THR A 293 -16.45 -45.96 -1.96
CA THR A 293 -16.93 -47.25 -2.43
C THR A 293 -16.57 -47.34 -3.90
N PRO A 294 -15.73 -48.25 -4.35
CA PRO A 294 -15.51 -48.44 -5.77
C PRO A 294 -16.87 -48.78 -6.39
N LYS A 295 -17.32 -47.95 -7.35
CA LYS A 295 -18.47 -48.30 -8.18
C LYS A 295 -18.16 -49.67 -8.79
N GLY A 296 -18.87 -50.67 -8.26
CA GLY A 296 -18.71 -52.06 -8.63
C GLY A 296 -18.88 -52.26 -10.11
N LEU A 297 -18.04 -53.11 -10.62
CA LEU A 297 -18.30 -53.94 -11.78
C LEU A 297 -19.61 -54.72 -11.58
N THR A 298 -20.57 -54.45 -12.37
CA THR A 298 -21.53 -55.45 -12.92
C THR A 298 -21.88 -55.06 -14.34
#